data_f9392933de760962134d5272a1ef14dd
#
_entry.id   f9392933de760962134d5272a1ef14dd
#
_cell.length_a   1.000
_cell.length_b   1.000
_cell.length_c   1.000
_cell.angle_alpha   90.00
_cell.angle_beta   90.00
_cell.angle_gamma   90.00
#
_symmetry.space_group_name_H-M   'P 1'
#
loop_
_entity.id
_entity.type
_entity.pdbx_description
1 polymer ?
#
loop_
_entity_poly.entity_id
_entity_poly.type
_entity_poly.pdbx_seq_one_letter_code
_entity_poly.pdbx_strand_id
1 'polypeptide(L)'
;MNEELPELPPEAFLKEDTSADPLFYAQPRFVTHIDESAIAAVTELYRVLFPAGGTVLDLMGSWVAHLPPEVDYAEVIGHGMNEEELKANPRYTRYFLLDLNANPVLPLADASIDAAAICVSVQYLQHPVAVFREVRRVLKPGGVFAITFSNRCFPTKAVAIWLHLPMGQHSRLVSLYLDRAGFALIEPRVVIPPGLPEDPLWAVIGRA
;
A
#
# COMPACT_ATOMS: atom_id res chain seq x y z
N MET A 1 -19.14 9.75 13.32
CA MET A 1 -17.82 9.44 13.91
C MET A 1 -17.28 8.23 13.17
N ASN A 2 -16.01 8.23 12.83
CA ASN A 2 -15.37 7.01 12.32
C ASN A 2 -15.19 6.06 13.51
N GLU A 3 -15.98 4.99 13.56
CA GLU A 3 -15.98 4.05 14.70
C GLU A 3 -14.62 3.35 14.88
N GLU A 4 -13.84 3.26 13.81
CA GLU A 4 -12.53 2.61 13.81
C GLU A 4 -11.39 3.53 14.27
N LEU A 5 -11.55 4.84 14.08
CA LEU A 5 -10.58 5.89 14.42
C LEU A 5 -11.29 7.07 15.10
N PRO A 6 -11.84 6.86 16.30
CA PRO A 6 -12.67 7.86 16.99
C PRO A 6 -11.90 9.13 17.39
N GLU A 7 -10.57 9.07 17.45
CA GLU A 7 -9.67 10.18 17.72
C GLU A 7 -9.50 11.14 16.53
N LEU A 8 -9.92 10.73 15.32
CA LEU A 8 -9.84 11.53 14.12
C LEU A 8 -11.21 12.10 13.73
N PRO A 9 -11.27 13.35 13.24
CA PRO A 9 -12.52 13.93 12.79
C PRO A 9 -13.04 13.19 11.53
N PRO A 10 -14.37 13.15 11.30
CA PRO A 10 -14.95 12.49 10.13
C PRO A 10 -14.40 13.00 8.80
N GLU A 11 -14.05 14.28 8.75
CA GLU A 11 -13.52 14.96 7.57
C GLU A 11 -12.08 14.52 7.22
N ALA A 12 -11.39 13.84 8.15
CA ALA A 12 -10.00 13.40 7.97
C ALA A 12 -9.80 12.56 6.69
N PHE A 13 -10.82 11.79 6.32
CA PHE A 13 -10.76 10.86 5.18
C PHE A 13 -11.52 11.36 3.94
N LEU A 14 -11.95 12.62 3.92
CA LEU A 14 -12.51 13.22 2.73
C LEU A 14 -11.41 13.49 1.69
N LYS A 15 -11.80 13.44 0.40
CA LYS A 15 -10.97 13.79 -0.75
C LYS A 15 -11.46 15.09 -1.36
N GLU A 16 -10.57 15.87 -1.98
CA GLU A 16 -10.94 17.04 -2.74
C GLU A 16 -11.76 16.63 -3.98
N ASP A 17 -11.26 15.66 -4.75
CA ASP A 17 -12.00 15.07 -5.86
C ASP A 17 -12.87 13.91 -5.34
N THR A 18 -14.17 14.17 -5.21
CA THR A 18 -15.19 13.22 -4.77
C THR A 18 -15.74 12.32 -5.88
N SER A 19 -15.26 12.46 -7.13
CA SER A 19 -15.64 11.55 -8.21
C SER A 19 -15.20 10.11 -7.88
N ALA A 20 -15.96 9.13 -8.36
CA ALA A 20 -15.64 7.72 -8.14
C ALA A 20 -14.20 7.39 -8.58
N ASP A 21 -13.44 6.73 -7.73
CA ASP A 21 -12.04 6.42 -7.98
C ASP A 21 -11.79 5.67 -9.31
N PRO A 22 -12.65 4.72 -9.76
CA PRO A 22 -12.50 4.09 -11.07
C PRO A 22 -12.49 5.05 -12.26
N LEU A 23 -13.17 6.21 -12.17
CA LEU A 23 -13.13 7.23 -13.22
C LEU A 23 -11.76 7.92 -13.31
N PHE A 24 -11.15 8.20 -12.15
CA PHE A 24 -9.82 8.79 -12.10
C PHE A 24 -8.74 7.83 -12.62
N TYR A 25 -8.88 6.53 -12.33
CA TYR A 25 -7.92 5.50 -12.73
C TYR A 25 -8.27 4.85 -14.09
N ALA A 26 -9.30 5.31 -14.81
CA ALA A 26 -9.70 4.75 -16.11
C ALA A 26 -8.61 4.87 -17.18
N GLN A 27 -7.82 5.94 -17.17
CA GLN A 27 -6.72 6.13 -18.11
C GLN A 27 -5.43 5.49 -17.58
N PRO A 28 -4.82 4.55 -18.30
CA PRO A 28 -3.60 3.89 -17.84
C PRO A 28 -2.42 4.87 -17.77
N ARG A 29 -1.56 4.69 -16.75
CA ARG A 29 -0.38 5.51 -16.49
C ARG A 29 0.85 4.62 -16.38
N PHE A 30 1.55 4.42 -17.49
CA PHE A 30 2.80 3.64 -17.53
C PHE A 30 4.00 4.51 -17.12
N VAL A 31 3.92 5.09 -15.93
CA VAL A 31 4.99 5.90 -15.33
C VAL A 31 5.28 5.43 -13.92
N THR A 32 6.50 5.65 -13.45
CA THR A 32 6.86 5.48 -12.04
C THR A 32 6.51 6.75 -11.27
N HIS A 33 6.03 6.60 -10.03
CA HIS A 33 5.59 7.72 -9.20
C HIS A 33 6.64 8.17 -8.18
N ILE A 34 7.74 7.44 -8.09
CA ILE A 34 8.92 7.75 -7.29
C ILE A 34 10.17 7.59 -8.16
N ASP A 35 11.26 8.20 -7.77
CA ASP A 35 12.53 8.14 -8.50
C ASP A 35 13.21 6.76 -8.41
N GLU A 36 14.29 6.59 -9.19
CA GLU A 36 15.03 5.33 -9.25
C GLU A 36 15.66 4.94 -7.91
N SER A 37 16.10 5.91 -7.12
CA SER A 37 16.68 5.68 -5.80
C SER A 37 15.65 5.14 -4.83
N ALA A 38 14.45 5.72 -4.82
CA ALA A 38 13.35 5.25 -4.01
C ALA A 38 12.85 3.87 -4.47
N ILE A 39 12.80 3.60 -5.79
CA ILE A 39 12.50 2.28 -6.35
C ILE A 39 13.51 1.24 -5.87
N ALA A 40 14.80 1.53 -5.96
CA ALA A 40 15.84 0.62 -5.49
C ALA A 40 15.72 0.33 -3.99
N ALA A 41 15.39 1.35 -3.18
CA ALA A 41 15.20 1.21 -1.75
C ALA A 41 13.95 0.36 -1.40
N VAL A 42 12.85 0.51 -2.14
CA VAL A 42 11.66 -0.37 -2.00
C VAL A 42 12.03 -1.80 -2.36
N THR A 43 12.74 -2.00 -3.47
CA THR A 43 13.18 -3.33 -3.91
C THR A 43 14.05 -4.01 -2.86
N GLU A 44 15.00 -3.28 -2.26
CA GLU A 44 15.84 -3.82 -1.18
C GLU A 44 15.02 -4.15 0.08
N LEU A 45 14.07 -3.31 0.43
CA LEU A 45 13.17 -3.56 1.56
C LEU A 45 12.39 -4.87 1.34
N TYR A 46 11.83 -5.09 0.16
CA TYR A 46 11.09 -6.31 -0.17
C TYR A 46 11.99 -7.54 -0.21
N ARG A 47 13.24 -7.41 -0.70
CA ARG A 47 14.26 -8.49 -0.67
C ARG A 47 14.51 -9.02 0.73
N VAL A 48 14.56 -8.12 1.70
CA VAL A 48 14.81 -8.49 3.12
C VAL A 48 13.55 -9.02 3.80
N LEU A 49 12.37 -8.52 3.44
CA LEU A 49 11.13 -8.78 4.18
C LEU A 49 10.33 -9.96 3.63
N PHE A 50 10.32 -10.16 2.31
CA PHE A 50 9.42 -11.11 1.68
C PHE A 50 10.10 -12.47 1.49
N PRO A 51 9.47 -13.59 1.89
CA PRO A 51 10.07 -14.89 1.78
C PRO A 51 10.14 -15.35 0.31
N ALA A 52 11.32 -15.76 -0.15
CA ALA A 52 11.47 -16.41 -1.44
C ALA A 52 10.57 -17.67 -1.50
N GLY A 53 9.95 -17.92 -2.65
CA GLY A 53 8.97 -19.00 -2.84
C GLY A 53 7.62 -18.74 -2.17
N GLY A 54 7.40 -17.61 -1.51
CA GLY A 54 6.14 -17.24 -0.88
C GLY A 54 5.09 -16.73 -1.87
N THR A 55 3.85 -16.58 -1.40
CA THR A 55 2.76 -15.89 -2.12
C THR A 55 2.73 -14.42 -1.69
N VAL A 56 2.85 -13.51 -2.64
CA VAL A 56 2.90 -12.05 -2.40
C VAL A 56 1.66 -11.38 -2.96
N LEU A 57 1.06 -10.48 -2.18
CA LEU A 57 -0.01 -9.58 -2.61
C LEU A 57 0.55 -8.17 -2.80
N ASP A 58 0.53 -7.65 -4.02
CA ASP A 58 0.81 -6.24 -4.32
C ASP A 58 -0.51 -5.49 -4.41
N LEU A 59 -0.87 -4.82 -3.32
CA LEU A 59 -2.15 -4.15 -3.13
C LEU A 59 -2.06 -2.69 -3.58
N MET A 60 -3.05 -2.24 -4.36
CA MET A 60 -3.07 -0.90 -4.98
C MET A 60 -1.86 -0.66 -5.90
N GLY A 61 -1.44 -1.74 -6.56
CA GLY A 61 -0.35 -1.76 -7.52
C GLY A 61 -0.76 -1.31 -8.91
N SER A 62 0.20 -1.37 -9.83
CA SER A 62 0.06 -0.93 -11.21
C SER A 62 0.91 -1.81 -12.13
N TRP A 63 1.47 -1.25 -13.20
CA TRP A 63 2.28 -1.94 -14.20
C TRP A 63 3.66 -2.39 -13.71
N VAL A 64 4.07 -2.01 -12.50
CA VAL A 64 5.35 -2.38 -11.86
C VAL A 64 5.15 -2.67 -10.38
N ALA A 65 5.74 -3.76 -9.88
CA ALA A 65 5.59 -4.22 -8.49
C ALA A 65 6.82 -3.96 -7.60
N HIS A 66 7.89 -3.40 -8.10
CA HIS A 66 9.17 -3.16 -7.41
C HIS A 66 9.75 -4.36 -6.63
N LEU A 67 9.29 -5.58 -6.94
CA LEU A 67 9.81 -6.80 -6.35
C LEU A 67 11.22 -7.10 -6.88
N PRO A 68 12.14 -7.63 -6.06
CA PRO A 68 13.49 -7.98 -6.49
C PRO A 68 13.44 -8.95 -7.68
N PRO A 69 14.10 -8.62 -8.82
CA PRO A 69 13.96 -9.38 -10.06
C PRO A 69 14.55 -10.80 -9.98
N GLU A 70 15.52 -11.00 -9.11
CA GLU A 70 16.23 -12.29 -8.92
C GLU A 70 15.52 -13.22 -7.93
N VAL A 71 14.47 -12.74 -7.22
CA VAL A 71 13.73 -13.58 -6.26
C VAL A 71 12.51 -14.19 -6.93
N ASP A 72 12.44 -15.52 -6.88
CA ASP A 72 11.27 -16.26 -7.33
C ASP A 72 10.23 -16.35 -6.20
N TYR A 73 8.98 -16.08 -6.54
CA TYR A 73 7.81 -16.24 -5.68
C TYR A 73 6.90 -17.32 -6.26
N ALA A 74 6.23 -18.09 -5.40
CA ALA A 74 5.26 -19.10 -5.85
C ALA A 74 4.09 -18.46 -6.59
N GLU A 75 3.65 -17.30 -6.09
CA GLU A 75 2.60 -16.50 -6.70
C GLU A 75 2.80 -15.02 -6.38
N VAL A 76 2.55 -14.14 -7.36
CA VAL A 76 2.45 -12.70 -7.17
C VAL A 76 1.08 -12.25 -7.64
N ILE A 77 0.26 -11.80 -6.69
CA ILE A 77 -1.11 -11.37 -6.93
C ILE A 77 -1.15 -9.85 -6.99
N GLY A 78 -1.50 -9.30 -8.15
CA GLY A 78 -1.69 -7.87 -8.33
C GLY A 78 -3.11 -7.42 -7.98
N HIS A 79 -3.25 -6.23 -7.42
CA HIS A 79 -4.52 -5.58 -7.25
C HIS A 79 -4.42 -4.10 -7.62
N GLY A 80 -5.40 -3.59 -8.35
CA GLY A 80 -5.50 -2.19 -8.76
C GLY A 80 -6.85 -1.87 -9.39
N MET A 81 -6.96 -0.72 -10.02
CA MET A 81 -8.20 -0.28 -10.67
C MET A 81 -8.09 -0.13 -12.20
N ASN A 82 -6.89 -0.30 -12.77
CA ASN A 82 -6.70 -0.25 -14.23
C ASN A 82 -6.20 -1.60 -14.75
N GLU A 83 -7.02 -2.25 -15.58
CA GLU A 83 -6.72 -3.60 -16.09
C GLU A 83 -5.52 -3.61 -17.04
N GLU A 84 -5.34 -2.56 -17.86
CA GLU A 84 -4.23 -2.49 -18.81
C GLU A 84 -2.88 -2.38 -18.07
N GLU A 85 -2.82 -1.61 -16.99
CA GLU A 85 -1.65 -1.51 -16.14
C GLU A 85 -1.32 -2.85 -15.49
N LEU A 86 -2.32 -3.52 -14.89
CA LEU A 86 -2.11 -4.80 -14.22
C LEU A 86 -1.67 -5.90 -15.20
N LYS A 87 -2.25 -5.93 -16.41
CA LYS A 87 -1.83 -6.85 -17.48
C LYS A 87 -0.39 -6.63 -17.94
N ALA A 88 0.07 -5.39 -17.93
CA ALA A 88 1.42 -5.03 -18.35
C ALA A 88 2.49 -5.38 -17.30
N ASN A 89 2.11 -5.69 -16.06
CA ASN A 89 3.05 -6.02 -15.01
C ASN A 89 3.62 -7.43 -15.17
N PRO A 90 4.93 -7.57 -15.49
CA PRO A 90 5.52 -8.87 -15.78
C PRO A 90 5.69 -9.77 -14.55
N ARG A 91 5.50 -9.23 -13.34
CA ARG A 91 5.66 -9.97 -12.08
C ARG A 91 4.38 -10.63 -11.63
N TYR A 92 3.19 -10.18 -12.12
CA TYR A 92 1.93 -10.73 -11.68
C TYR A 92 1.65 -12.09 -12.34
N THR A 93 1.38 -13.09 -11.52
CA THR A 93 0.88 -14.39 -11.96
C THR A 93 -0.63 -14.37 -12.19
N ARG A 94 -1.33 -13.56 -11.40
CA ARG A 94 -2.73 -13.18 -11.58
C ARG A 94 -3.00 -11.82 -10.94
N TYR A 95 -4.14 -11.24 -11.24
CA TYR A 95 -4.59 -9.97 -10.63
C TYR A 95 -6.12 -9.93 -10.49
N PHE A 96 -6.60 -8.95 -9.74
CA PHE A 96 -8.02 -8.62 -9.65
C PHE A 96 -8.21 -7.11 -9.59
N LEU A 97 -9.37 -6.66 -10.09
CA LEU A 97 -9.81 -5.28 -10.05
C LEU A 97 -10.78 -5.09 -8.89
N LEU A 98 -10.54 -4.08 -8.05
CA LEU A 98 -11.40 -3.77 -6.92
C LEU A 98 -11.18 -2.32 -6.48
N ASP A 99 -12.27 -1.60 -6.20
CA ASP A 99 -12.21 -0.31 -5.49
C ASP A 99 -12.33 -0.57 -3.99
N LEU A 100 -11.19 -0.48 -3.28
CA LEU A 100 -11.12 -0.73 -1.84
C LEU A 100 -11.87 0.30 -0.98
N ASN A 101 -12.15 1.48 -1.52
CA ASN A 101 -12.97 2.49 -0.85
C ASN A 101 -14.46 2.17 -0.95
N ALA A 102 -14.87 1.46 -2.01
CA ALA A 102 -16.25 0.98 -2.17
C ALA A 102 -16.47 -0.39 -1.49
N ASN A 103 -15.47 -1.27 -1.55
CA ASN A 103 -15.52 -2.61 -0.96
C ASN A 103 -14.14 -3.04 -0.48
N PRO A 104 -13.86 -3.05 0.84
CA PRO A 104 -12.57 -3.45 1.38
C PRO A 104 -12.31 -4.96 1.37
N VAL A 105 -13.33 -5.80 1.09
CA VAL A 105 -13.25 -7.26 1.21
C VAL A 105 -12.42 -7.85 0.05
N LEU A 106 -11.29 -8.45 0.38
CA LEU A 106 -10.39 -9.07 -0.60
C LEU A 106 -10.91 -10.43 -1.06
N PRO A 107 -10.92 -10.73 -2.38
CA PRO A 107 -11.36 -12.02 -2.93
C PRO A 107 -10.29 -13.12 -2.76
N LEU A 108 -9.76 -13.23 -1.54
CA LEU A 108 -8.68 -14.14 -1.17
C LEU A 108 -9.08 -14.92 0.09
N ALA A 109 -8.60 -16.16 0.18
CA ALA A 109 -8.85 -16.99 1.34
C ALA A 109 -8.08 -16.51 2.57
N ASP A 110 -8.57 -16.84 3.76
CA ASP A 110 -7.88 -16.59 5.03
C ASP A 110 -6.52 -17.29 5.03
N ALA A 111 -5.51 -16.65 5.62
CA ALA A 111 -4.18 -17.21 5.82
C ALA A 111 -3.57 -17.84 4.55
N SER A 112 -3.74 -17.18 3.38
CA SER A 112 -3.27 -17.66 2.08
C SER A 112 -2.03 -16.93 1.56
N ILE A 113 -1.68 -15.77 2.14
CA ILE A 113 -0.64 -14.86 1.66
C ILE A 113 0.53 -14.85 2.66
N ASP A 114 1.77 -14.91 2.16
CA ASP A 114 2.98 -14.84 3.00
C ASP A 114 3.44 -13.39 3.23
N ALA A 115 3.27 -12.53 2.23
CA ALA A 115 3.61 -11.12 2.33
C ALA A 115 2.65 -10.25 1.51
N ALA A 116 2.37 -9.05 1.99
CA ALA A 116 1.60 -8.04 1.28
C ALA A 116 2.36 -6.71 1.23
N ALA A 117 2.14 -5.95 0.15
CA ALA A 117 2.70 -4.62 -0.02
C ALA A 117 1.64 -3.58 -0.38
N ILE A 118 1.83 -2.35 0.07
CA ILE A 118 1.28 -1.13 -0.52
C ILE A 118 2.46 -0.21 -0.80
N CYS A 119 2.66 0.15 -2.07
CA CYS A 119 3.72 1.06 -2.47
C CYS A 119 3.14 2.42 -2.90
N VAL A 120 3.47 3.46 -2.17
CA VAL A 120 3.12 4.88 -2.39
C VAL A 120 1.66 5.16 -2.76
N SER A 121 0.73 4.38 -2.18
CA SER A 121 -0.71 4.49 -2.48
C SER A 121 -1.63 4.47 -1.24
N VAL A 122 -1.11 4.25 -0.04
CA VAL A 122 -1.89 4.20 1.22
C VAL A 122 -2.70 5.48 1.49
N GLN A 123 -2.22 6.62 1.03
CA GLN A 123 -2.84 7.94 1.17
C GLN A 123 -4.20 8.09 0.47
N TYR A 124 -4.59 7.13 -0.36
CA TYR A 124 -5.86 7.16 -1.09
C TYR A 124 -6.97 6.34 -0.43
N LEU A 125 -6.68 5.66 0.69
CA LEU A 125 -7.65 4.86 1.43
C LEU A 125 -8.51 5.74 2.33
N GLN A 126 -9.85 5.67 2.13
CA GLN A 126 -10.84 6.31 2.99
C GLN A 126 -11.23 5.44 4.19
N HIS A 127 -11.06 4.12 4.06
CA HIS A 127 -11.34 3.12 5.09
C HIS A 127 -10.11 2.25 5.38
N PRO A 128 -8.95 2.87 5.80
CA PRO A 128 -7.67 2.16 5.89
C PRO A 128 -7.70 1.00 6.89
N VAL A 129 -8.40 1.14 8.01
CA VAL A 129 -8.47 0.09 9.03
C VAL A 129 -9.23 -1.13 8.52
N ALA A 130 -10.34 -0.94 7.80
CA ALA A 130 -11.11 -2.03 7.20
C ALA A 130 -10.25 -2.80 6.16
N VAL A 131 -9.55 -2.07 5.29
CA VAL A 131 -8.63 -2.68 4.32
C VAL A 131 -7.50 -3.44 5.00
N PHE A 132 -6.90 -2.86 6.05
CA PHE A 132 -5.79 -3.49 6.77
C PHE A 132 -6.23 -4.73 7.55
N ARG A 133 -7.46 -4.76 8.08
CA ARG A 133 -8.05 -6.00 8.66
C ARG A 133 -8.19 -7.10 7.63
N GLU A 134 -8.61 -6.77 6.41
CA GLU A 134 -8.68 -7.74 5.32
C GLU A 134 -7.28 -8.23 4.92
N VAL A 135 -6.28 -7.33 4.82
CA VAL A 135 -4.88 -7.76 4.59
C VAL A 135 -4.43 -8.69 5.71
N ARG A 136 -4.73 -8.37 6.99
CA ARG A 136 -4.40 -9.24 8.12
C ARG A 136 -5.12 -10.59 8.05
N ARG A 137 -6.38 -10.62 7.64
CA ARG A 137 -7.15 -11.87 7.47
C ARG A 137 -6.51 -12.81 6.44
N VAL A 138 -6.09 -12.26 5.31
CA VAL A 138 -5.50 -13.07 4.22
C VAL A 138 -4.04 -13.44 4.47
N LEU A 139 -3.32 -12.71 5.32
CA LEU A 139 -1.95 -13.05 5.71
C LEU A 139 -1.94 -14.31 6.59
N LYS A 140 -0.97 -15.18 6.34
CA LYS A 140 -0.63 -16.29 7.24
C LYS A 140 -0.14 -15.75 8.59
N PRO A 141 -0.26 -16.51 9.69
CA PRO A 141 0.35 -16.14 10.96
C PRO A 141 1.84 -15.80 10.79
N GLY A 142 2.25 -14.62 11.27
CA GLY A 142 3.61 -14.09 11.10
C GLY A 142 3.89 -13.50 9.72
N GLY A 143 2.94 -13.51 8.80
CA GLY A 143 3.03 -12.87 7.48
C GLY A 143 3.30 -11.36 7.60
N VAL A 144 3.96 -10.81 6.58
CA VAL A 144 4.46 -9.43 6.58
C VAL A 144 3.56 -8.52 5.75
N PHE A 145 3.24 -7.35 6.27
CA PHE A 145 2.64 -6.25 5.51
C PHE A 145 3.59 -5.05 5.49
N ALA A 146 4.11 -4.71 4.31
CA ALA A 146 5.00 -3.58 4.08
C ALA A 146 4.25 -2.43 3.40
N ILE A 147 4.15 -1.29 4.08
CA ILE A 147 3.52 -0.09 3.54
C ILE A 147 4.62 0.96 3.35
N THR A 148 4.89 1.35 2.10
CA THR A 148 5.85 2.41 1.79
C THR A 148 5.13 3.65 1.28
N PHE A 149 5.68 4.83 1.57
CA PHE A 149 5.15 6.11 1.13
C PHE A 149 6.24 7.16 1.03
N SER A 150 6.00 8.15 0.18
CA SER A 150 6.90 9.25 -0.14
C SER A 150 6.15 10.59 -0.01
N ASN A 151 6.81 11.68 -0.40
CA ASN A 151 6.17 13.00 -0.57
C ASN A 151 5.39 13.11 -1.89
N ARG A 152 5.33 12.04 -2.69
CA ARG A 152 4.62 11.99 -3.97
C ARG A 152 3.20 11.48 -3.77
N CYS A 153 2.23 12.21 -4.29
CA CYS A 153 0.84 11.78 -4.34
C CYS A 153 0.05 12.55 -5.41
N PHE A 154 -1.15 12.09 -5.71
CA PHE A 154 -2.18 12.86 -6.41
C PHE A 154 -2.98 13.64 -5.36
N PRO A 155 -2.74 14.96 -5.18
CA PRO A 155 -3.31 15.70 -4.05
C PRO A 155 -4.84 15.66 -4.00
N THR A 156 -5.50 15.73 -5.16
CA THR A 156 -6.97 15.72 -5.23
C THR A 156 -7.60 14.41 -4.81
N LYS A 157 -6.85 13.29 -4.87
CA LYS A 157 -7.29 11.94 -4.46
C LYS A 157 -6.74 11.50 -3.11
N ALA A 158 -5.75 12.18 -2.55
CA ALA A 158 -5.27 11.91 -1.21
C ALA A 158 -6.30 12.37 -0.16
N VAL A 159 -6.44 11.61 0.92
CA VAL A 159 -7.34 11.97 2.02
C VAL A 159 -6.83 13.20 2.79
N ALA A 160 -7.75 14.01 3.29
CA ALA A 160 -7.45 15.32 3.88
C ALA A 160 -6.38 15.24 4.99
N ILE A 161 -6.47 14.26 5.88
CA ILE A 161 -5.48 14.10 6.96
C ILE A 161 -4.06 13.90 6.42
N TRP A 162 -3.91 13.17 5.30
CA TRP A 162 -2.59 12.97 4.69
C TRP A 162 -1.97 14.28 4.24
N LEU A 163 -2.76 15.16 3.62
CA LEU A 163 -2.28 16.45 3.11
C LEU A 163 -1.98 17.46 4.21
N HIS A 164 -2.64 17.36 5.36
CA HIS A 164 -2.48 18.31 6.48
C HIS A 164 -1.40 17.89 7.49
N LEU A 165 -1.02 16.60 7.52
CA LEU A 165 0.03 16.15 8.43
C LEU A 165 1.43 16.50 7.92
N PRO A 166 2.33 16.94 8.81
CA PRO A 166 3.77 16.97 8.48
C PRO A 166 4.28 15.60 8.08
N MET A 167 5.17 15.53 7.07
CA MET A 167 5.69 14.27 6.52
C MET A 167 6.15 13.26 7.58
N GLY A 168 6.84 13.69 8.62
CA GLY A 168 7.31 12.80 9.70
C GLY A 168 6.19 12.19 10.56
N GLN A 169 4.93 12.63 10.43
CA GLN A 169 3.80 12.10 11.19
C GLN A 169 3.01 11.04 10.42
N HIS A 170 3.22 10.88 9.11
CA HIS A 170 2.56 9.84 8.32
C HIS A 170 2.87 8.42 8.83
N SER A 171 4.10 8.18 9.30
CA SER A 171 4.47 6.88 9.91
C SER A 171 3.62 6.56 11.14
N ARG A 172 3.31 7.58 11.97
CA ARG A 172 2.44 7.40 13.14
C ARG A 172 1.00 7.09 12.73
N LEU A 173 0.50 7.79 11.69
CA LEU A 173 -0.84 7.56 11.16
C LEU A 173 -0.97 6.14 10.61
N VAL A 174 -0.02 5.69 9.79
CA VAL A 174 -0.03 4.32 9.23
C VAL A 174 0.14 3.27 10.33
N SER A 175 0.98 3.54 11.34
CA SER A 175 1.11 2.66 12.52
C SER A 175 -0.20 2.53 13.29
N LEU A 176 -0.95 3.64 13.43
CA LEU A 176 -2.28 3.62 14.05
C LEU A 176 -3.26 2.74 13.25
N TYR A 177 -3.24 2.78 11.93
CA TYR A 177 -4.08 1.91 11.10
C TYR A 177 -3.77 0.44 11.32
N LEU A 178 -2.48 0.07 11.39
CA LEU A 178 -2.04 -1.29 11.67
C LEU A 178 -2.46 -1.75 13.08
N ASP A 179 -2.28 -0.91 14.08
CA ASP A 179 -2.69 -1.20 15.47
C ASP A 179 -4.21 -1.46 15.54
N ARG A 180 -5.03 -0.59 14.96
CA ARG A 180 -6.49 -0.75 14.92
C ARG A 180 -6.95 -1.96 14.09
N ALA A 181 -6.14 -2.39 13.12
CA ALA A 181 -6.38 -3.61 12.36
C ALA A 181 -5.93 -4.88 13.10
N GLY A 182 -5.22 -4.74 14.24
CA GLY A 182 -4.81 -5.84 15.11
C GLY A 182 -3.48 -6.49 14.73
N PHE A 183 -2.58 -5.78 14.02
CA PHE A 183 -1.22 -6.27 13.78
C PHE A 183 -0.41 -6.27 15.07
N ALA A 184 0.38 -7.34 15.31
CA ALA A 184 1.06 -7.57 16.58
C ALA A 184 2.38 -6.79 16.70
N LEU A 185 3.16 -6.71 15.61
CA LEU A 185 4.45 -6.02 15.58
C LEU A 185 4.38 -4.93 14.51
N ILE A 186 4.63 -3.69 14.93
CA ILE A 186 4.56 -2.53 14.05
C ILE A 186 5.89 -1.79 14.12
N GLU A 187 6.56 -1.71 12.97
CA GLU A 187 7.90 -1.13 12.86
C GLU A 187 7.93 0.01 11.84
N PRO A 188 7.91 1.28 12.27
CA PRO A 188 8.14 2.41 11.38
C PRO A 188 9.64 2.56 11.06
N ARG A 189 9.96 2.87 9.80
CA ARG A 189 11.34 3.09 9.32
C ARG A 189 11.42 4.35 8.45
N VAL A 190 12.50 5.11 8.58
CA VAL A 190 12.94 6.08 7.59
C VAL A 190 13.90 5.34 6.66
N VAL A 191 13.50 5.13 5.41
CA VAL A 191 14.27 4.38 4.42
C VAL A 191 15.21 5.32 3.67
N ILE A 192 14.68 6.44 3.16
CA ILE A 192 15.46 7.56 2.60
C ILE A 192 15.04 8.82 3.38
N PRO A 193 15.96 9.47 4.11
CA PRO A 193 15.63 10.66 4.87
C PRO A 193 15.29 11.84 3.97
N PRO A 194 14.43 12.79 4.43
CA PRO A 194 14.14 14.00 3.70
C PRO A 194 15.38 14.94 3.67
N GLY A 195 15.41 15.82 2.66
CA GLY A 195 16.48 16.81 2.48
C GLY A 195 17.61 16.35 1.58
N LEU A 196 17.52 15.18 1.01
CA LEU A 196 18.38 14.69 -0.07
C LEU A 196 17.77 15.03 -1.44
N PRO A 197 18.55 14.97 -2.54
CA PRO A 197 18.03 15.17 -3.90
C PRO A 197 16.99 14.13 -4.30
N GLU A 198 17.08 12.92 -3.75
CA GLU A 198 16.21 11.78 -4.03
C GLU A 198 14.85 11.95 -3.34
N ASP A 199 13.83 11.26 -3.84
CA ASP A 199 12.52 11.20 -3.21
C ASP A 199 12.64 10.56 -1.81
N PRO A 200 12.23 11.24 -0.74
CA PRO A 200 12.27 10.68 0.60
C PRO A 200 11.30 9.49 0.70
N LEU A 201 11.70 8.47 1.45
CA LEU A 201 10.93 7.23 1.57
C LEU A 201 10.81 6.80 3.02
N TRP A 202 9.58 6.50 3.43
CA TRP A 202 9.28 5.88 4.71
C TRP A 202 8.61 4.53 4.48
N ALA A 203 8.74 3.67 5.47
CA ALA A 203 8.02 2.41 5.53
C ALA A 203 7.40 2.19 6.92
N VAL A 204 6.26 1.52 6.97
CA VAL A 204 5.75 0.92 8.19
C VAL A 204 5.48 -0.55 7.91
N ILE A 205 6.07 -1.42 8.71
CA ILE A 205 5.97 -2.87 8.56
C ILE A 205 5.11 -3.42 9.69
N GLY A 206 4.07 -4.18 9.34
CA GLY A 206 3.23 -4.93 10.28
C GLY A 206 3.44 -6.44 10.14
N ARG A 207 3.27 -7.19 11.23
CA ARG A 207 3.20 -8.66 11.20
C ARG A 207 1.85 -9.15 11.73
N ALA A 208 1.23 -10.09 10.98
CA ALA A 208 -0.07 -10.67 11.31
C ALA A 208 0.00 -11.68 12.47
#